data_9dee17907d6a0475a9502b3c394cbe6c
#
_entry.id   9dee17907d6a0475a9502b3c394cbe6c
#
_cell.length_a   1.000
_cell.length_b   1.000
_cell.length_c   1.000
_cell.angle_alpha   90.00
_cell.angle_beta   90.00
_cell.angle_gamma   90.00
#
_symmetry.space_group_name_H-M   'P 1'
#
loop_
_entity.id
_entity.type
_entity.pdbx_description
1 polymer ?
#
loop_
_entity_poly.entity_id
_entity_poly.type
_entity_poly.pdbx_seq_one_letter_code
_entity_poly.pdbx_strand_id
1 'polypeptide(L)'
;MPNPINLTLVGTNNFAGSHLGSIRRMEEEGLAKQVGAVIRRPDVYADKVAEFQARGITVYNSYAEMLEKEQGRTQLVSLPVAIPDHAETTIAALEAGYDVLLEKPPAPVIQQIDAMLEAEKRTGHFCCVGFQNQSKCTVRAIKRALGEGRFGDLQRINVMAEWIRPDSYYERNAWAGKVMFEGKYCLDGPTCNALAHYLFNALYWASPEWGKAAEPTSVRGELYHAHPIDSVDTRALAVHTDTGVDITYLTTLAGWSNRGPFSRLIGTKATCDWAI
;
A
#
# COMPACT_ATOMS: atom_id res chain seq x y z
N MET A 1 1.18 20.31 -22.31
CA MET A 1 1.19 19.36 -21.18
C MET A 1 -0.22 19.29 -20.61
N PRO A 2 -0.70 18.18 -20.09
CA PRO A 2 -1.99 18.16 -19.41
C PRO A 2 -1.95 19.12 -18.20
N ASN A 3 -3.12 19.62 -17.78
CA ASN A 3 -3.20 20.45 -16.58
C ASN A 3 -2.74 19.64 -15.37
N PRO A 4 -2.00 20.24 -14.41
CA PRO A 4 -1.59 19.55 -13.19
C PRO A 4 -2.82 19.09 -12.39
N ILE A 5 -2.73 17.90 -11.79
CA ILE A 5 -3.79 17.34 -10.95
C ILE A 5 -3.77 18.06 -9.59
N ASN A 6 -4.88 18.66 -9.20
CA ASN A 6 -5.03 19.22 -7.86
C ASN A 6 -5.24 18.11 -6.84
N LEU A 7 -4.44 18.10 -5.79
CA LEU A 7 -4.52 17.07 -4.75
C LEU A 7 -4.54 17.65 -3.33
N THR A 8 -5.16 16.88 -2.43
CA THR A 8 -5.17 17.13 -0.99
C THR A 8 -4.52 15.98 -0.24
N LEU A 9 -3.61 16.29 0.70
CA LEU A 9 -2.93 15.33 1.54
C LEU A 9 -3.61 15.20 2.90
N VAL A 10 -3.91 13.99 3.35
CA VAL A 10 -4.49 13.72 4.67
C VAL A 10 -3.41 13.25 5.64
N GLY A 11 -3.09 14.10 6.62
CA GLY A 11 -2.01 13.85 7.59
C GLY A 11 -0.69 14.52 7.22
N THR A 12 0.24 14.55 8.18
CA THR A 12 1.53 15.27 8.04
C THR A 12 2.71 14.50 8.58
N ASN A 13 2.46 13.39 9.31
CA ASN A 13 3.48 12.65 10.04
C ASN A 13 3.72 11.27 9.45
N ASN A 14 4.79 10.64 9.92
CA ASN A 14 5.17 9.29 9.54
C ASN A 14 5.24 9.15 8.02
N PHE A 15 4.47 8.24 7.46
CA PHE A 15 4.50 7.96 6.03
C PHE A 15 3.93 9.11 5.16
N ALA A 16 3.11 10.00 5.73
CA ALA A 16 2.66 11.22 5.04
C ALA A 16 3.82 12.14 4.63
N GLY A 17 4.95 12.10 5.35
CA GLY A 17 6.18 12.78 4.93
C GLY A 17 6.75 12.27 3.60
N SER A 18 6.66 10.96 3.34
CA SER A 18 7.07 10.36 2.07
C SER A 18 6.13 10.78 0.93
N HIS A 19 4.83 10.84 1.18
CA HIS A 19 3.85 11.37 0.23
C HIS A 19 4.14 12.84 -0.08
N LEU A 20 4.37 13.65 0.93
CA LEU A 20 4.71 15.08 0.75
C LEU A 20 5.98 15.27 -0.11
N GLY A 21 7.02 14.47 0.11
CA GLY A 21 8.23 14.49 -0.71
C GLY A 21 7.97 14.11 -2.17
N SER A 22 7.07 13.15 -2.42
CA SER A 22 6.65 12.76 -3.77
C SER A 22 5.78 13.83 -4.43
N ILE A 23 4.86 14.45 -3.68
CA ILE A 23 4.01 15.55 -4.14
C ILE A 23 4.87 16.73 -4.59
N ARG A 24 5.86 17.14 -3.80
CA ARG A 24 6.76 18.25 -4.16
C ARG A 24 7.49 18.00 -5.48
N ARG A 25 8.00 16.78 -5.70
CA ARG A 25 8.63 16.43 -6.98
C ARG A 25 7.65 16.50 -8.15
N MET A 26 6.42 16.04 -7.96
CA MET A 26 5.38 16.14 -8.99
C MET A 26 4.99 17.61 -9.27
N GLU A 27 5.03 18.48 -8.25
CA GLU A 27 4.83 19.93 -8.43
C GLU A 27 5.97 20.56 -9.25
N GLU A 28 7.23 20.21 -8.96
CA GLU A 28 8.41 20.65 -9.71
C GLU A 28 8.36 20.22 -11.18
N GLU A 29 7.79 19.05 -11.45
CA GLU A 29 7.59 18.50 -12.81
C GLU A 29 6.31 19.02 -13.48
N GLY A 30 5.50 19.84 -12.79
CA GLY A 30 4.24 20.38 -13.31
C GLY A 30 3.12 19.34 -13.48
N LEU A 31 3.22 18.19 -12.82
CA LEU A 31 2.25 17.08 -12.91
C LEU A 31 1.12 17.20 -11.90
N ALA A 32 1.38 17.80 -10.74
CA ALA A 32 0.41 17.96 -9.67
C ALA A 32 0.53 19.33 -8.99
N LYS A 33 -0.49 19.69 -8.23
CA LYS A 33 -0.52 20.84 -7.35
C LYS A 33 -1.19 20.47 -6.04
N GLN A 34 -0.50 20.63 -4.92
CA GLN A 34 -1.11 20.49 -3.61
C GLN A 34 -1.96 21.71 -3.30
N VAL A 35 -3.27 21.52 -3.12
CA VAL A 35 -4.22 22.61 -2.85
C VAL A 35 -4.76 22.55 -1.41
N GLY A 36 -4.79 21.38 -0.79
CA GLY A 36 -5.29 21.15 0.56
C GLY A 36 -4.42 20.23 1.41
N ALA A 37 -4.60 20.31 2.71
CA ALA A 37 -4.03 19.40 3.69
C ALA A 37 -4.97 19.25 4.90
N VAL A 38 -5.06 18.03 5.45
CA VAL A 38 -5.80 17.78 6.70
C VAL A 38 -4.82 17.60 7.84
N ILE A 39 -4.89 18.43 8.88
CA ILE A 39 -4.09 18.37 10.10
C ILE A 39 -5.00 18.37 11.32
N ARG A 40 -5.28 17.19 11.88
CA ARG A 40 -6.24 17.02 13.00
C ARG A 40 -5.82 17.70 14.30
N ARG A 41 -4.53 17.99 14.49
CA ARG A 41 -3.99 18.69 15.68
C ARG A 41 -3.10 19.84 15.23
N PRO A 42 -3.70 20.94 14.75
CA PRO A 42 -2.94 22.09 14.22
C PRO A 42 -2.08 22.78 15.28
N ASP A 43 -2.48 22.72 16.56
CA ASP A 43 -1.71 23.20 17.72
C ASP A 43 -0.38 22.47 17.89
N VAL A 44 -0.38 21.14 17.73
CA VAL A 44 0.82 20.30 17.83
C VAL A 44 1.74 20.47 16.62
N TYR A 45 1.18 20.77 15.45
CA TYR A 45 1.89 20.87 14.17
C TYR A 45 1.87 22.28 13.59
N ALA A 46 1.96 23.29 14.46
CA ALA A 46 1.85 24.71 14.08
C ALA A 46 2.86 25.11 12.98
N ASP A 47 4.09 24.61 13.04
CA ASP A 47 5.10 24.85 12.00
C ASP A 47 4.69 24.31 10.63
N LYS A 48 4.05 23.13 10.60
CA LYS A 48 3.54 22.53 9.37
C LYS A 48 2.33 23.28 8.82
N VAL A 49 1.47 23.77 9.70
CA VAL A 49 0.34 24.63 9.33
C VAL A 49 0.86 25.89 8.67
N ALA A 50 1.83 26.58 9.31
CA ALA A 50 2.44 27.80 8.78
C ALA A 50 3.14 27.55 7.42
N GLU A 51 3.89 26.44 7.28
CA GLU A 51 4.53 26.04 6.02
C GLU A 51 3.52 25.88 4.90
N PHE A 52 2.41 25.16 5.14
CA PHE A 52 1.38 24.94 4.13
C PHE A 52 0.66 26.22 3.76
N GLN A 53 0.29 27.04 4.74
CA GLN A 53 -0.35 28.34 4.50
C GLN A 53 0.54 29.29 3.70
N ALA A 54 1.85 29.34 3.98
CA ALA A 54 2.82 30.14 3.23
C ALA A 54 2.92 29.71 1.75
N ARG A 55 2.61 28.44 1.45
CA ARG A 55 2.53 27.89 0.08
C ARG A 55 1.14 28.06 -0.56
N GLY A 56 0.19 28.70 0.11
CA GLY A 56 -1.18 28.86 -0.37
C GLY A 56 -2.02 27.58 -0.31
N ILE A 57 -1.61 26.60 0.52
CA ILE A 57 -2.33 25.34 0.73
C ILE A 57 -3.36 25.58 1.83
N THR A 58 -4.61 25.22 1.59
CA THR A 58 -5.68 25.30 2.61
C THR A 58 -5.50 24.18 3.63
N VAL A 59 -5.49 24.53 4.92
CA VAL A 59 -5.38 23.54 6.00
C VAL A 59 -6.74 23.36 6.67
N TYR A 60 -7.18 22.09 6.74
CA TYR A 60 -8.42 21.65 7.38
C TYR A 60 -8.14 20.92 8.68
N ASN A 61 -9.00 21.13 9.68
CA ASN A 61 -8.86 20.50 11.00
C ASN A 61 -9.49 19.10 11.06
N SER A 62 -10.37 18.77 10.11
CA SER A 62 -11.01 17.47 10.01
C SER A 62 -11.11 16.99 8.57
N TYR A 63 -11.21 15.67 8.44
CA TYR A 63 -11.40 15.03 7.14
C TYR A 63 -12.77 15.37 6.53
N ALA A 64 -13.82 15.36 7.35
CA ALA A 64 -15.17 15.71 6.92
C ALA A 64 -15.26 17.14 6.37
N GLU A 65 -14.64 18.12 7.06
CA GLU A 65 -14.56 19.49 6.59
C GLU A 65 -13.87 19.60 5.22
N MET A 66 -12.79 18.87 5.03
CA MET A 66 -12.06 18.82 3.76
C MET A 66 -12.94 18.25 2.64
N LEU A 67 -13.61 17.13 2.88
CA LEU A 67 -14.48 16.50 1.89
C LEU A 67 -15.59 17.45 1.40
N GLU A 68 -16.16 18.26 2.30
CA GLU A 68 -17.19 19.22 1.97
C GLU A 68 -16.65 20.43 1.20
N LYS A 69 -15.53 21.02 1.67
CA LYS A 69 -15.05 22.33 1.18
C LYS A 69 -14.13 22.24 -0.05
N GLU A 70 -13.55 21.09 -0.35
CA GLU A 70 -12.65 20.90 -1.50
C GLU A 70 -13.37 20.42 -2.77
N GLN A 71 -14.69 20.30 -2.75
CA GLN A 71 -15.47 19.88 -3.91
C GLN A 71 -15.21 20.80 -5.12
N GLY A 72 -14.93 20.19 -6.28
CA GLY A 72 -14.61 20.91 -7.51
C GLY A 72 -13.21 21.55 -7.56
N ARG A 73 -12.45 21.55 -6.45
CA ARG A 73 -11.10 22.08 -6.37
C ARG A 73 -10.02 20.99 -6.31
N THR A 74 -10.24 19.96 -5.51
CA THR A 74 -9.40 18.76 -5.39
C THR A 74 -9.93 17.68 -6.33
N GLN A 75 -9.03 16.99 -7.03
CA GLN A 75 -9.34 15.84 -7.89
C GLN A 75 -8.89 14.54 -7.21
N LEU A 76 -7.76 14.55 -6.51
CA LEU A 76 -7.15 13.37 -5.89
C LEU A 76 -6.92 13.62 -4.39
N VAL A 77 -7.38 12.69 -3.56
CA VAL A 77 -7.09 12.66 -2.11
C VAL A 77 -6.03 11.62 -1.82
N SER A 78 -4.92 12.05 -1.22
CA SER A 78 -3.81 11.17 -0.80
C SER A 78 -4.01 10.78 0.66
N LEU A 79 -4.15 9.47 0.93
CA LEU A 79 -4.55 8.88 2.22
C LEU A 79 -3.45 8.01 2.85
N PRO A 80 -2.35 8.57 3.37
CA PRO A 80 -1.40 7.84 4.23
C PRO A 80 -1.88 7.81 5.69
N VAL A 81 -3.07 7.28 5.91
CA VAL A 81 -3.72 7.17 7.23
C VAL A 81 -3.38 5.84 7.91
N ALA A 82 -3.93 5.56 9.10
CA ALA A 82 -3.74 4.29 9.77
C ALA A 82 -4.57 3.17 9.10
N ILE A 83 -4.03 1.94 9.07
CA ILE A 83 -4.67 0.79 8.41
C ILE A 83 -6.15 0.59 8.81
N PRO A 84 -6.54 0.71 10.09
CA PRO A 84 -7.96 0.57 10.48
C PRO A 84 -8.91 1.57 9.84
N ASP A 85 -8.39 2.71 9.37
CA ASP A 85 -9.21 3.80 8.80
C ASP A 85 -9.23 3.78 7.26
N HIS A 86 -8.45 2.91 6.60
CA HIS A 86 -8.28 2.89 5.14
C HIS A 86 -9.60 2.80 4.40
N ALA A 87 -10.43 1.79 4.71
CA ALA A 87 -11.68 1.56 3.99
C ALA A 87 -12.69 2.69 4.17
N GLU A 88 -12.92 3.10 5.42
CA GLU A 88 -13.88 4.16 5.74
C GLU A 88 -13.52 5.49 5.08
N THR A 89 -12.23 5.90 5.18
CA THR A 89 -11.77 7.16 4.58
C THR A 89 -11.78 7.10 3.06
N THR A 90 -11.45 5.94 2.47
CA THR A 90 -11.50 5.77 1.02
C THR A 90 -12.93 5.86 0.49
N ILE A 91 -13.87 5.13 1.08
CA ILE A 91 -15.28 5.14 0.67
C ILE A 91 -15.84 6.56 0.76
N ALA A 92 -15.58 7.27 1.87
CA ALA A 92 -16.05 8.65 2.06
C ALA A 92 -15.48 9.62 1.00
N ALA A 93 -14.21 9.46 0.58
CA ALA A 93 -13.63 10.27 -0.49
C ALA A 93 -14.28 9.97 -1.85
N LEU A 94 -14.44 8.69 -2.20
CA LEU A 94 -15.08 8.28 -3.46
C LEU A 94 -16.52 8.82 -3.54
N GLU A 95 -17.28 8.71 -2.44
CA GLU A 95 -18.66 9.21 -2.36
C GLU A 95 -18.76 10.74 -2.42
N ALA A 96 -17.72 11.44 -1.97
CA ALA A 96 -17.61 12.89 -2.09
C ALA A 96 -17.12 13.36 -3.47
N GLY A 97 -16.82 12.44 -4.40
CA GLY A 97 -16.44 12.75 -5.78
C GLY A 97 -14.95 12.97 -6.00
N TYR A 98 -14.11 12.30 -5.20
CA TYR A 98 -12.65 12.36 -5.34
C TYR A 98 -12.08 11.00 -5.75
N ASP A 99 -11.04 11.02 -6.59
CA ASP A 99 -10.15 9.88 -6.76
C ASP A 99 -9.23 9.74 -5.54
N VAL A 100 -8.76 8.54 -5.26
CA VAL A 100 -7.98 8.24 -4.05
C VAL A 100 -6.64 7.62 -4.38
N LEU A 101 -5.58 8.11 -3.73
CA LEU A 101 -4.31 7.42 -3.58
C LEU A 101 -4.18 6.95 -2.13
N LEU A 102 -4.42 5.66 -1.91
CA LEU A 102 -4.42 5.03 -0.61
C LEU A 102 -3.09 4.33 -0.33
N GLU A 103 -2.62 4.36 0.91
CA GLU A 103 -1.52 3.49 1.34
C GLU A 103 -1.93 2.01 1.42
N LYS A 104 -0.92 1.15 1.29
CA LYS A 104 -1.09 -0.30 1.45
C LYS A 104 -1.13 -0.69 2.96
N PRO A 105 -1.82 -1.77 3.33
CA PRO A 105 -2.72 -2.59 2.51
C PRO A 105 -4.00 -1.82 2.21
N PRO A 106 -4.80 -2.20 1.19
CA PRO A 106 -6.06 -1.49 0.91
C PRO A 106 -7.01 -1.51 2.10
N ALA A 107 -7.13 -2.62 2.78
CA ALA A 107 -7.85 -2.79 4.04
C ALA A 107 -7.37 -4.05 4.76
N PRO A 108 -7.63 -4.19 6.07
CA PRO A 108 -7.24 -5.38 6.82
C PRO A 108 -8.09 -6.63 6.51
N VAL A 109 -9.32 -6.49 6.05
CA VAL A 109 -10.23 -7.60 5.75
C VAL A 109 -10.90 -7.46 4.38
N ILE A 110 -11.18 -8.61 3.74
CA ILE A 110 -11.70 -8.65 2.36
C ILE A 110 -13.07 -7.97 2.21
N GLN A 111 -13.94 -8.06 3.22
CA GLN A 111 -15.24 -7.42 3.22
C GLN A 111 -15.17 -5.89 3.09
N GLN A 112 -14.12 -5.29 3.64
CA GLN A 112 -13.88 -3.86 3.47
C GLN A 112 -13.38 -3.53 2.06
N ILE A 113 -12.58 -4.41 1.45
CA ILE A 113 -12.14 -4.25 0.06
C ILE A 113 -13.35 -4.35 -0.88
N ASP A 114 -14.25 -5.31 -0.66
CA ASP A 114 -15.48 -5.44 -1.44
C ASP A 114 -16.33 -4.15 -1.35
N ALA A 115 -16.46 -3.58 -0.15
CA ALA A 115 -17.19 -2.32 0.05
C ALA A 115 -16.53 -1.14 -0.69
N MET A 116 -15.18 -1.09 -0.74
CA MET A 116 -14.45 -0.08 -1.50
C MET A 116 -14.67 -0.24 -3.01
N LEU A 117 -14.61 -1.46 -3.53
CA LEU A 117 -14.87 -1.76 -4.94
C LEU A 117 -16.33 -1.43 -5.36
N GLU A 118 -17.30 -1.68 -4.49
CA GLU A 118 -18.68 -1.26 -4.71
C GLU A 118 -18.84 0.27 -4.71
N ALA A 119 -18.07 0.99 -3.87
CA ALA A 119 -18.05 2.45 -3.90
C ALA A 119 -17.45 2.98 -5.21
N GLU A 120 -16.34 2.40 -5.71
CA GLU A 120 -15.76 2.74 -7.01
C GLU A 120 -16.78 2.57 -8.15
N LYS A 121 -17.46 1.42 -8.20
CA LYS A 121 -18.49 1.14 -9.22
C LYS A 121 -19.64 2.13 -9.17
N ARG A 122 -20.10 2.49 -7.96
CA ARG A 122 -21.24 3.38 -7.75
C ARG A 122 -20.91 4.83 -8.12
N THR A 123 -19.72 5.28 -7.80
CA THR A 123 -19.30 6.70 -7.96
C THR A 123 -18.63 6.98 -9.30
N GLY A 124 -18.02 5.98 -9.93
CA GLY A 124 -17.19 6.13 -11.12
C GLY A 124 -15.79 6.71 -10.83
N HIS A 125 -15.47 6.97 -9.56
CA HIS A 125 -14.14 7.33 -9.08
C HIS A 125 -13.31 6.08 -8.78
N PHE A 126 -11.97 6.21 -8.65
CA PHE A 126 -11.08 5.08 -8.40
C PHE A 126 -10.21 5.26 -7.17
N CYS A 127 -9.77 4.14 -6.59
CA CYS A 127 -8.76 4.09 -5.54
C CYS A 127 -7.50 3.37 -6.05
N CYS A 128 -6.41 4.11 -6.18
CA CYS A 128 -5.09 3.54 -6.45
C CYS A 128 -4.40 3.19 -5.14
N VAL A 129 -4.08 1.91 -4.93
CA VAL A 129 -3.37 1.46 -3.72
C VAL A 129 -1.86 1.55 -3.91
N GLY A 130 -1.17 2.09 -2.93
CA GLY A 130 0.27 2.37 -2.90
C GLY A 130 1.19 1.14 -2.90
N PHE A 131 0.97 0.19 -3.81
CA PHE A 131 1.93 -0.88 -4.10
C PHE A 131 3.00 -0.40 -5.07
N GLN A 132 3.73 0.67 -4.73
CA GLN A 132 4.68 1.36 -5.61
C GLN A 132 5.79 0.47 -6.15
N ASN A 133 6.09 -0.68 -5.52
CA ASN A 133 7.11 -1.61 -6.01
C ASN A 133 6.80 -2.15 -7.41
N GLN A 134 5.53 -2.29 -7.79
CA GLN A 134 5.14 -2.71 -9.15
C GLN A 134 5.63 -1.74 -10.24
N SER A 135 5.87 -0.47 -9.89
CA SER A 135 6.37 0.55 -10.82
C SER A 135 7.89 0.53 -10.99
N LYS A 136 8.63 -0.25 -10.19
CA LYS A 136 10.08 -0.39 -10.34
C LYS A 136 10.44 -0.98 -11.70
N CYS A 137 11.48 -0.43 -12.34
CA CYS A 137 11.92 -0.88 -13.67
C CYS A 137 12.21 -2.39 -13.71
N THR A 138 12.83 -2.95 -12.67
CA THR A 138 13.14 -4.38 -12.56
C THR A 138 11.89 -5.25 -12.45
N VAL A 139 10.89 -4.86 -11.66
CA VAL A 139 9.61 -5.57 -11.53
C VAL A 139 8.86 -5.58 -12.86
N ARG A 140 8.82 -4.42 -13.53
CA ARG A 140 8.19 -4.27 -14.85
C ARG A 140 8.92 -5.03 -15.95
N ALA A 141 10.27 -5.10 -15.92
CA ALA A 141 11.07 -5.86 -16.87
C ALA A 141 10.78 -7.37 -16.76
N ILE A 142 10.71 -7.91 -15.55
CA ILE A 142 10.31 -9.32 -15.33
C ILE A 142 8.89 -9.55 -15.84
N LYS A 143 7.93 -8.67 -15.50
CA LYS A 143 6.54 -8.78 -15.97
C LYS A 143 6.45 -8.81 -17.51
N ARG A 144 7.22 -7.97 -18.19
CA ARG A 144 7.29 -7.97 -19.66
C ARG A 144 7.85 -9.28 -20.19
N ALA A 145 8.96 -9.77 -19.61
CA ALA A 145 9.58 -11.02 -20.03
C ALA A 145 8.67 -12.23 -19.84
N LEU A 146 7.81 -12.23 -18.79
CA LEU A 146 6.77 -13.23 -18.58
C LEU A 146 5.71 -13.16 -19.68
N GLY A 147 5.20 -11.96 -19.99
CA GLY A 147 4.20 -11.75 -21.06
C GLY A 147 4.75 -12.10 -22.46
N GLU A 148 6.07 -11.95 -22.70
CA GLU A 148 6.76 -12.37 -23.91
C GLU A 148 7.03 -13.90 -23.98
N GLY A 149 6.61 -14.67 -22.98
CA GLY A 149 6.80 -16.12 -22.92
C GLY A 149 8.26 -16.57 -22.72
N ARG A 150 9.16 -15.68 -22.29
CA ARG A 150 10.59 -15.99 -22.10
C ARG A 150 10.85 -17.00 -20.98
N PHE A 151 9.93 -17.14 -20.04
CA PHE A 151 9.99 -18.14 -18.97
C PHE A 151 9.36 -19.48 -19.35
N GLY A 152 8.66 -19.55 -20.51
CA GLY A 152 7.74 -20.64 -20.80
C GLY A 152 6.54 -20.55 -19.85
N ASP A 153 6.06 -21.70 -19.34
CA ASP A 153 5.01 -21.72 -18.33
C ASP A 153 5.64 -21.46 -16.95
N LEU A 154 5.26 -20.36 -16.34
CA LEU A 154 5.69 -20.07 -14.98
C LEU A 154 5.02 -21.06 -14.03
N GLN A 155 5.81 -21.76 -13.22
CA GLN A 155 5.32 -22.83 -12.36
C GLN A 155 5.31 -22.43 -10.89
N ARG A 156 6.36 -21.68 -10.47
CA ARG A 156 6.54 -21.36 -9.05
C ARG A 156 7.23 -20.02 -8.85
N ILE A 157 6.83 -19.34 -7.77
CA ILE A 157 7.53 -18.17 -7.23
C ILE A 157 7.81 -18.41 -5.75
N ASN A 158 9.07 -18.34 -5.36
CA ASN A 158 9.47 -18.40 -3.96
C ASN A 158 9.89 -17.00 -3.51
N VAL A 159 9.31 -16.52 -2.43
CA VAL A 159 9.65 -15.22 -1.82
C VAL A 159 10.13 -15.46 -0.39
N MET A 160 11.26 -14.86 -0.04
CA MET A 160 11.81 -14.91 1.31
C MET A 160 12.30 -13.53 1.73
N ALA A 161 11.94 -13.13 2.95
CA ALA A 161 12.47 -11.92 3.58
C ALA A 161 12.58 -12.10 5.10
N GLU A 162 13.72 -11.69 5.62
CA GLU A 162 14.01 -11.61 7.04
C GLU A 162 14.41 -10.18 7.35
N TRP A 163 13.63 -9.48 8.19
CA TRP A 163 13.94 -8.13 8.60
C TRP A 163 13.98 -8.00 10.11
N ILE A 164 14.87 -7.15 10.61
CA ILE A 164 14.93 -6.79 12.02
C ILE A 164 13.86 -5.74 12.29
N ARG A 165 12.97 -6.03 13.23
CA ARG A 165 12.09 -5.05 13.87
C ARG A 165 12.23 -5.22 15.37
N PRO A 166 12.87 -4.25 16.07
CA PRO A 166 12.99 -4.30 17.54
C PRO A 166 11.61 -4.04 18.20
N ASP A 167 11.47 -4.32 19.48
CA ASP A 167 10.24 -4.07 20.23
C ASP A 167 9.76 -2.62 20.09
N SER A 168 10.67 -1.65 20.07
CA SER A 168 10.36 -0.24 19.84
C SER A 168 9.66 0.05 18.49
N TYR A 169 9.80 -0.83 17.50
CA TYR A 169 9.04 -0.73 16.26
C TYR A 169 7.55 -0.91 16.50
N TYR A 170 7.18 -1.78 17.42
CA TYR A 170 5.78 -2.04 17.78
C TYR A 170 5.22 -1.00 18.75
N GLU A 171 6.08 -0.21 19.37
CA GLU A 171 5.72 0.92 20.25
C GLU A 171 5.54 2.24 19.48
N ARG A 172 5.85 2.29 18.18
CA ARG A 172 5.83 3.50 17.34
C ARG A 172 4.47 4.18 17.24
N ASN A 173 3.39 3.44 17.45
CA ASN A 173 2.01 3.92 17.47
C ASN A 173 1.10 2.91 18.19
N ALA A 174 -0.15 3.29 18.43
CA ALA A 174 -1.09 2.51 19.24
C ALA A 174 -1.64 1.24 18.56
N TRP A 175 -1.53 1.11 17.22
CA TRP A 175 -2.07 -0.03 16.47
C TRP A 175 -1.01 -1.02 15.99
N ALA A 176 0.28 -0.68 16.11
CA ALA A 176 1.36 -1.55 15.67
C ALA A 176 1.36 -2.90 16.42
N GLY A 177 1.50 -4.00 15.67
CA GLY A 177 1.50 -5.36 16.21
C GLY A 177 0.16 -5.84 16.75
N LYS A 178 -0.95 -5.14 16.45
CA LYS A 178 -2.29 -5.53 16.95
C LYS A 178 -3.15 -6.19 15.88
N VAL A 179 -4.02 -7.09 16.33
CA VAL A 179 -5.10 -7.67 15.53
C VAL A 179 -6.26 -6.69 15.45
N MET A 180 -6.62 -6.06 16.57
CA MET A 180 -7.70 -5.08 16.68
C MET A 180 -7.19 -3.80 17.35
N PHE A 181 -7.69 -2.66 16.88
CA PHE A 181 -7.44 -1.35 17.47
C PHE A 181 -8.73 -0.52 17.48
N GLU A 182 -9.17 -0.04 18.66
CA GLU A 182 -10.40 0.75 18.82
C GLU A 182 -11.65 0.09 18.18
N GLY A 183 -11.78 -1.22 18.32
CA GLY A 183 -12.91 -1.98 17.76
C GLY A 183 -12.82 -2.24 16.24
N LYS A 184 -11.79 -1.80 15.56
CA LYS A 184 -11.56 -2.02 14.12
C LYS A 184 -10.45 -3.06 13.92
N TYR A 185 -10.55 -3.87 12.86
CA TYR A 185 -9.46 -4.75 12.45
C TYR A 185 -8.25 -3.93 12.02
N CYS A 186 -7.06 -4.37 12.44
CA CYS A 186 -5.77 -3.83 12.05
C CYS A 186 -4.93 -4.89 11.32
N LEU A 187 -4.86 -6.11 11.90
CA LEU A 187 -4.13 -7.28 11.39
C LEU A 187 -2.68 -6.93 10.99
N ASP A 188 -2.03 -6.01 11.77
CA ASP A 188 -0.65 -5.57 11.46
C ASP A 188 0.30 -6.76 11.48
N GLY A 189 1.12 -6.90 10.44
CA GLY A 189 2.06 -8.01 10.31
C GLY A 189 2.83 -7.96 9.00
N PRO A 190 3.72 -8.94 8.75
CA PRO A 190 4.60 -8.93 7.59
C PRO A 190 3.87 -8.76 6.26
N THR A 191 2.84 -9.57 6.01
CA THR A 191 2.11 -9.59 4.72
C THR A 191 1.11 -8.47 4.55
N CYS A 192 0.64 -7.86 5.65
CA CYS A 192 -0.33 -6.76 5.58
C CYS A 192 0.35 -5.40 5.57
N ASN A 193 1.57 -5.29 6.11
CA ASN A 193 2.26 -4.02 6.23
C ASN A 193 3.69 -4.05 5.66
N ALA A 194 4.69 -4.46 6.45
CA ALA A 194 6.10 -4.21 6.13
C ALA A 194 6.55 -4.88 4.82
N LEU A 195 6.09 -6.10 4.55
CA LEU A 195 6.51 -6.94 3.41
C LEU A 195 5.38 -7.17 2.39
N ALA A 196 4.24 -6.49 2.52
CA ALA A 196 3.07 -6.63 1.65
C ALA A 196 3.40 -6.47 0.16
N HIS A 197 4.32 -5.57 -0.18
CA HIS A 197 4.75 -5.34 -1.56
C HIS A 197 5.26 -6.60 -2.27
N TYR A 198 5.88 -7.51 -1.54
CA TYR A 198 6.55 -8.66 -2.14
C TYR A 198 5.60 -9.82 -2.39
N LEU A 199 4.57 -9.96 -1.56
CA LEU A 199 3.45 -10.86 -1.87
C LEU A 199 2.68 -10.34 -3.08
N PHE A 200 2.40 -9.03 -3.12
CA PHE A 200 1.76 -8.42 -4.27
C PHE A 200 2.60 -8.55 -5.56
N ASN A 201 3.92 -8.35 -5.51
CA ASN A 201 4.80 -8.57 -6.65
C ASN A 201 4.73 -10.02 -7.15
N ALA A 202 4.69 -11.01 -6.24
CA ALA A 202 4.58 -12.42 -6.62
C ALA A 202 3.24 -12.70 -7.35
N LEU A 203 2.12 -12.20 -6.83
CA LEU A 203 0.81 -12.31 -7.51
C LEU A 203 0.81 -11.57 -8.85
N TYR A 204 1.43 -10.39 -8.92
CA TYR A 204 1.57 -9.63 -10.16
C TYR A 204 2.38 -10.37 -11.22
N TRP A 205 3.48 -11.03 -10.85
CA TRP A 205 4.28 -11.84 -11.75
C TRP A 205 3.60 -13.17 -12.11
N ALA A 206 2.78 -13.73 -11.24
CA ALA A 206 2.07 -14.98 -11.51
C ALA A 206 1.07 -14.86 -12.67
N SER A 207 0.56 -13.67 -12.98
CA SER A 207 -0.22 -13.43 -14.19
C SER A 207 0.71 -13.04 -15.36
N PRO A 208 0.57 -13.61 -16.57
CA PRO A 208 1.29 -13.16 -17.75
C PRO A 208 0.75 -11.83 -18.32
N GLU A 209 -0.50 -11.48 -18.00
CA GLU A 209 -1.18 -10.30 -18.53
C GLU A 209 -0.66 -9.01 -17.92
N TRP A 210 -0.30 -8.03 -18.77
CA TRP A 210 0.18 -6.73 -18.32
C TRP A 210 -0.90 -5.99 -17.52
N GLY A 211 -0.50 -5.43 -16.38
CA GLY A 211 -1.41 -4.67 -15.50
C GLY A 211 -2.28 -5.53 -14.59
N LYS A 212 -2.28 -6.86 -14.72
CA LYS A 212 -3.05 -7.76 -13.85
C LYS A 212 -2.17 -8.57 -12.91
N ALA A 213 -2.69 -8.85 -11.73
CA ALA A 213 -2.20 -9.86 -10.80
C ALA A 213 -3.02 -11.15 -10.97
N ALA A 214 -2.43 -12.29 -10.63
CA ALA A 214 -3.16 -13.55 -10.52
C ALA A 214 -4.03 -13.57 -9.27
N GLU A 215 -5.15 -14.29 -9.31
CA GLU A 215 -6.07 -14.44 -8.19
C GLU A 215 -5.70 -15.67 -7.35
N PRO A 216 -5.56 -15.54 -6.02
CA PRO A 216 -5.40 -16.69 -5.15
C PRO A 216 -6.66 -17.57 -5.16
N THR A 217 -6.53 -18.84 -5.52
CA THR A 217 -7.61 -19.83 -5.46
C THR A 217 -7.59 -20.62 -4.17
N SER A 218 -6.41 -20.77 -3.56
CA SER A 218 -6.26 -21.35 -2.24
C SER A 218 -5.04 -20.77 -1.52
N VAL A 219 -5.16 -20.66 -0.19
CA VAL A 219 -4.07 -20.23 0.69
C VAL A 219 -3.98 -21.19 1.87
N ARG A 220 -2.78 -21.69 2.12
CA ARG A 220 -2.43 -22.41 3.34
C ARG A 220 -1.34 -21.63 4.06
N GLY A 221 -1.49 -21.41 5.37
CA GLY A 221 -0.54 -20.57 6.12
C GLY A 221 -0.26 -21.07 7.52
N GLU A 222 0.96 -20.78 7.97
CA GLU A 222 1.41 -20.90 9.34
C GLU A 222 1.78 -19.51 9.84
N LEU A 223 1.32 -19.18 11.04
CA LEU A 223 1.43 -17.84 11.61
C LEU A 223 2.09 -17.94 12.98
N TYR A 224 3.16 -17.18 13.19
CA TYR A 224 3.94 -17.19 14.42
C TYR A 224 4.27 -15.79 14.90
N HIS A 225 4.61 -15.64 16.17
CA HIS A 225 5.19 -14.42 16.72
C HIS A 225 6.29 -14.76 17.73
N ALA A 226 7.37 -14.00 17.70
CA ALA A 226 8.47 -14.04 18.65
C ALA A 226 8.45 -12.80 19.57
N HIS A 227 7.90 -11.67 19.10
CA HIS A 227 7.70 -10.47 19.90
C HIS A 227 6.43 -10.58 20.76
N PRO A 228 6.33 -9.86 21.90
CA PRO A 228 5.14 -9.83 22.77
C PRO A 228 4.04 -8.94 22.14
N ILE A 229 3.49 -9.38 21.01
CA ILE A 229 2.45 -8.65 20.24
C ILE A 229 1.21 -9.53 20.04
N ASP A 230 0.04 -8.92 19.82
CA ASP A 230 -1.21 -9.68 19.59
C ASP A 230 -1.25 -10.31 18.20
N SER A 231 -0.63 -9.67 17.22
CA SER A 231 -0.59 -10.12 15.83
C SER A 231 0.62 -11.02 15.61
N VAL A 232 1.02 -11.23 14.38
CA VAL A 232 2.11 -12.11 13.98
C VAL A 232 3.28 -11.31 13.38
N ASP A 233 4.49 -11.75 13.65
CA ASP A 233 5.71 -11.19 13.04
C ASP A 233 6.38 -12.15 12.04
N THR A 234 5.89 -13.40 11.98
CA THR A 234 6.44 -14.45 11.11
C THR A 234 5.31 -15.18 10.39
N ARG A 235 5.45 -15.36 9.09
CA ARG A 235 4.46 -16.05 8.24
C ARG A 235 5.12 -16.95 7.23
N ALA A 236 4.57 -18.16 7.10
CA ALA A 236 4.86 -19.11 6.03
C ALA A 236 3.55 -19.36 5.27
N LEU A 237 3.48 -18.94 3.99
CA LEU A 237 2.29 -19.09 3.16
C LEU A 237 2.61 -19.93 1.92
N ALA A 238 1.70 -20.84 1.58
CA ALA A 238 1.61 -21.47 0.27
C ALA A 238 0.32 -20.99 -0.39
N VAL A 239 0.44 -20.37 -1.57
CA VAL A 239 -0.68 -19.82 -2.33
C VAL A 239 -0.72 -20.51 -3.68
N HIS A 240 -1.88 -21.03 -4.07
CA HIS A 240 -2.14 -21.49 -5.43
C HIS A 240 -2.97 -20.43 -6.15
N THR A 241 -2.65 -20.16 -7.42
CA THR A 241 -3.30 -19.11 -8.21
C THR A 241 -4.17 -19.67 -9.32
N ASP A 242 -5.10 -18.86 -9.84
CA ASP A 242 -5.95 -19.16 -10.99
C ASP A 242 -5.17 -19.43 -12.29
N THR A 243 -3.93 -18.94 -12.37
CA THR A 243 -3.01 -19.20 -13.49
C THR A 243 -2.21 -20.49 -13.33
N GLY A 244 -2.40 -21.24 -12.24
CA GLY A 244 -1.70 -22.48 -11.94
C GLY A 244 -0.30 -22.28 -11.34
N VAL A 245 0.08 -21.05 -10.99
CA VAL A 245 1.39 -20.74 -10.36
C VAL A 245 1.28 -20.96 -8.86
N ASP A 246 2.24 -21.70 -8.29
CA ASP A 246 2.40 -21.86 -6.85
C ASP A 246 3.33 -20.76 -6.29
N ILE A 247 2.91 -20.10 -5.22
CA ILE A 247 3.71 -19.09 -4.52
C ILE A 247 4.01 -19.59 -3.12
N THR A 248 5.31 -19.69 -2.78
CA THR A 248 5.79 -19.88 -1.42
C THR A 248 6.28 -18.54 -0.89
N TYR A 249 5.74 -18.11 0.25
CA TYR A 249 6.04 -16.80 0.84
C TYR A 249 6.45 -16.99 2.30
N LEU A 250 7.75 -16.82 2.58
CA LEU A 250 8.36 -17.02 3.90
C LEU A 250 8.91 -15.70 4.41
N THR A 251 8.35 -15.16 5.49
CA THR A 251 8.74 -13.84 5.98
C THR A 251 8.74 -13.75 7.49
N THR A 252 9.74 -13.07 8.02
CA THR A 252 9.82 -12.73 9.45
C THR A 252 10.28 -11.30 9.66
N LEU A 253 9.74 -10.64 10.68
CA LEU A 253 10.18 -9.37 11.23
C LEU A 253 11.00 -9.55 12.53
N ALA A 254 11.16 -10.81 12.99
CA ALA A 254 11.94 -11.19 14.14
C ALA A 254 13.34 -11.75 13.76
N GLY A 255 13.90 -11.24 12.67
CA GLY A 255 15.19 -11.70 12.16
C GLY A 255 16.39 -11.13 12.94
N TRP A 256 17.55 -11.78 12.78
CA TRP A 256 18.83 -11.30 13.27
C TRP A 256 19.52 -10.30 12.36
N SER A 257 19.14 -10.29 11.08
CA SER A 257 19.71 -9.43 10.07
C SER A 257 18.65 -9.06 9.04
N ASN A 258 18.87 -7.94 8.31
CA ASN A 258 18.03 -7.62 7.17
C ASN A 258 18.51 -8.42 5.95
N ARG A 259 17.75 -9.45 5.55
CA ARG A 259 18.00 -10.28 4.37
C ARG A 259 16.82 -10.23 3.42
N GLY A 260 17.10 -10.01 2.15
CA GLY A 260 16.06 -9.89 1.13
C GLY A 260 15.27 -8.59 1.22
N PRO A 261 14.13 -8.54 0.52
CA PRO A 261 13.42 -9.68 -0.07
C PRO A 261 14.18 -10.32 -1.24
N PHE A 262 14.10 -11.64 -1.29
CA PHE A 262 14.54 -12.43 -2.43
C PHE A 262 13.31 -13.06 -3.08
N SER A 263 13.25 -13.03 -4.40
CA SER A 263 12.20 -13.73 -5.15
C SER A 263 12.84 -14.57 -6.24
N ARG A 264 12.50 -15.86 -6.27
CA ARG A 264 12.91 -16.78 -7.35
C ARG A 264 11.70 -17.20 -8.15
N LEU A 265 11.70 -16.86 -9.43
CA LEU A 265 10.69 -17.24 -10.39
C LEU A 265 11.20 -18.45 -11.19
N ILE A 266 10.42 -19.50 -11.27
CA ILE A 266 10.79 -20.79 -11.91
C ILE A 266 9.76 -21.08 -12.99
N GLY A 267 10.19 -21.02 -14.22
CA GLY A 267 9.40 -21.41 -15.40
C GLY A 267 10.01 -22.62 -16.10
N THR A 268 9.30 -23.15 -17.10
CA THR A 268 9.73 -24.31 -17.88
C THR A 268 10.93 -24.05 -18.78
N LYS A 269 11.19 -22.77 -19.14
CA LYS A 269 12.31 -22.38 -20.00
C LYS A 269 13.39 -21.57 -19.29
N ALA A 270 13.05 -20.89 -18.22
CA ALA A 270 13.98 -20.01 -17.52
C ALA A 270 13.65 -19.86 -16.03
N THR A 271 14.68 -19.51 -15.27
CA THR A 271 14.59 -19.12 -13.86
C THR A 271 15.17 -17.72 -13.71
N CYS A 272 14.58 -16.91 -12.84
CA CYS A 272 15.07 -15.58 -12.51
C CYS A 272 15.12 -15.38 -11.00
N ASP A 273 16.24 -14.88 -10.53
CA ASP A 273 16.38 -14.40 -9.15
C ASP A 273 16.29 -12.87 -9.14
N TRP A 274 15.45 -12.37 -8.28
CA TRP A 274 15.27 -10.94 -8.04
C TRP A 274 15.50 -10.63 -6.57
N ALA A 275 16.25 -9.55 -6.30
CA ALA A 275 16.52 -9.05 -4.95
C ALA A 275 16.56 -7.51 -4.95
N ILE A 276 16.42 -6.91 -3.78
CA ILE A 276 16.60 -5.48 -3.55
C ILE A 276 17.86 -5.28 -2.72
#